data_083f9a0d45896800520a512e87d5e426
#
_entry.id   083f9a0d45896800520a512e87d5e426
#
_cell.length_a   1.000
_cell.length_b   1.000
_cell.length_c   1.000
_cell.angle_alpha   90.00
_cell.angle_beta   90.00
_cell.angle_gamma   90.00
#
_symmetry.space_group_name_H-M   'P 1'
#
loop_
_entity.id
_entity.type
_entity.pdbx_description
1 polymer ?
#
loop_
_entity_poly.entity_id
_entity_poly.type
_entity_poly.pdbx_seq_one_letter_code
_entity_poly.pdbx_strand_id
1 'polypeptide(L)' 'MRYRTLVGMNTDIREQHNILLTRRQVEARCGLSTSSIYRLMSEGLFPEPIRIGRRAVRWPQLEINAWLATRPRATGDRPI' A
#
# COMPACT_ATOMS: atom_id res chain seq x y z
N MET A 1 -21.40 10.84 -2.29
CA MET A 1 -20.68 10.31 -2.74
C MET A 1 -20.77 9.47 -3.87
N ARG A 2 -19.95 9.47 -4.65
CA ARG A 2 -19.96 8.84 -5.78
C ARG A 2 -19.70 7.46 -5.69
N TYR A 3 -18.91 7.02 -4.85
CA TYR A 3 -18.65 5.62 -4.90
C TYR A 3 -19.79 4.83 -4.47
N ARG A 4 -20.80 5.39 -3.95
CA ARG A 4 -21.88 4.65 -3.63
C ARG A 4 -22.51 4.06 -4.80
N THR A 5 -22.47 4.64 -5.90
CA THR A 5 -23.15 4.11 -7.05
C THR A 5 -22.49 2.85 -7.54
N LEU A 6 -21.32 2.56 -7.07
CA LEU A 6 -20.69 1.34 -7.52
C LEU A 6 -21.04 0.16 -6.66
N VAL A 7 -21.81 0.39 -5.66
CA VAL A 7 -22.18 -0.68 -4.80
C VAL A 7 -22.90 -1.75 -5.55
N GLY A 8 -22.50 -2.95 -5.34
CA GLY A 8 -23.16 -4.05 -5.99
C GLY A 8 -22.64 -4.39 -7.33
N MET A 9 -21.80 -3.58 -7.88
CA MET A 9 -21.33 -3.90 -9.14
C MET A 9 -20.16 -4.78 -9.07
N ASN A 10 -19.23 -4.62 -8.28
CA ASN A 10 -18.06 -5.45 -8.29
C ASN A 10 -17.62 -5.59 -6.89
N THR A 11 -18.24 -6.46 -6.19
CA THR A 11 -18.01 -6.59 -4.77
C THR A 11 -16.58 -6.83 -4.38
N ASP A 12 -15.93 -7.71 -5.07
CA ASP A 12 -14.55 -8.00 -4.74
C ASP A 12 -13.64 -6.81 -4.87
N ILE A 13 -13.75 -6.11 -5.94
CA ILE A 13 -12.91 -4.97 -6.15
C ILE A 13 -13.22 -3.91 -5.13
N ARG A 14 -14.50 -3.76 -4.83
CA ARG A 14 -14.88 -2.78 -3.88
C ARG A 14 -14.33 -3.08 -2.51
N GLU A 15 -14.33 -4.32 -2.13
CA GLU A 15 -13.79 -4.69 -0.85
C GLU A 15 -12.32 -4.41 -0.80
N GLN A 16 -11.60 -4.69 -1.85
CA GLN A 16 -10.18 -4.44 -1.86
C GLN A 16 -9.87 -2.97 -1.77
N HIS A 17 -10.69 -2.15 -2.42
CA HIS A 17 -10.49 -0.73 -2.35
C HIS A 17 -10.77 -0.19 -0.96
N ASN A 18 -11.65 -0.86 -0.23
CA ASN A 18 -11.99 -0.39 1.09
C ASN A 18 -11.02 -0.84 2.17
N ILE A 19 -10.09 -1.69 1.84
CA ILE A 19 -9.15 -2.13 2.84
C ILE A 19 -8.01 -1.15 2.93
N LEU A 20 -7.86 -0.59 4.10
CA LEU A 20 -6.82 0.39 4.35
C LEU A 20 -5.87 -0.18 5.40
N LEU A 21 -4.60 -0.09 5.15
CA LEU A 21 -3.60 -0.69 6.00
C LEU A 21 -2.95 0.37 6.88
N THR A 22 -2.70 0.01 8.12
CA THR A 22 -1.95 0.88 9.01
C THR A 22 -0.47 0.77 8.65
N ARG A 23 0.33 1.68 9.19
CA ARG A 23 1.75 1.63 8.95
C ARG A 23 2.34 0.31 9.41
N ARG A 24 1.92 -0.19 10.56
CA ARG A 24 2.41 -1.46 11.02
C ARG A 24 2.08 -2.59 10.09
N GLN A 25 0.87 -2.58 9.55
CA GLN A 25 0.49 -3.63 8.62
C GLN A 25 1.30 -3.54 7.34
N VAL A 26 1.60 -2.33 6.89
CA VAL A 26 2.41 -2.16 5.69
C VAL A 26 3.83 -2.65 5.96
N GLU A 27 4.36 -2.34 7.12
CA GLU A 27 5.70 -2.80 7.48
C GLU A 27 5.76 -4.32 7.45
N ALA A 28 4.76 -4.96 8.02
CA ALA A 28 4.75 -6.41 8.06
C ALA A 28 4.60 -7.01 6.68
N ARG A 29 3.75 -6.40 5.88
CA ARG A 29 3.50 -6.94 4.56
C ARG A 29 4.69 -6.76 3.63
N CYS A 30 5.39 -5.66 3.73
CA CYS A 30 6.52 -5.39 2.86
C CYS A 30 7.84 -5.80 3.45
N GLY A 31 7.87 -6.09 4.74
CA GLY A 31 9.13 -6.43 5.38
C GLY A 31 10.07 -5.25 5.50
N LEU A 32 9.51 -4.05 5.62
CA LEU A 32 10.33 -2.86 5.70
C LEU A 32 10.17 -2.20 7.06
N SER A 33 11.20 -1.50 7.48
CA SER A 33 11.11 -0.76 8.72
C SER A 33 10.41 0.57 8.48
N THR A 34 10.01 1.22 9.54
CA THR A 34 9.39 2.53 9.45
C THR A 34 10.32 3.50 8.73
N SER A 35 11.59 3.49 9.09
CA SER A 35 12.54 4.39 8.46
C SER A 35 12.67 4.16 6.98
N SER A 36 12.68 2.90 6.59
CA SER A 36 12.81 2.58 5.18
C SER A 36 11.59 3.06 4.39
N ILE A 37 10.40 2.88 4.96
CA ILE A 37 9.20 3.32 4.28
C ILE A 37 9.23 4.82 4.07
N TYR A 38 9.56 5.58 5.11
CA TYR A 38 9.56 7.03 4.96
C TYR A 38 10.67 7.52 4.05
N ARG A 39 11.80 6.83 4.05
CA ARG A 39 12.85 7.20 3.13
C ARG A 39 12.43 6.96 1.70
N LEU A 40 11.83 5.83 1.44
CA LEU A 40 11.36 5.55 0.09
C LEU A 40 10.27 6.53 -0.33
N MET A 41 9.42 6.92 0.59
CA MET A 41 8.40 7.92 0.27
C MET A 41 9.04 9.24 -0.11
N SER A 42 10.07 9.64 0.63
CA SER A 42 10.69 10.92 0.35
C SER A 42 11.40 10.91 -1.00
N GLU A 43 11.76 9.73 -1.47
CA GLU A 43 12.39 9.60 -2.77
C GLU A 43 11.39 9.36 -3.88
N GLY A 44 10.12 9.35 -3.55
CA GLY A 44 9.10 9.11 -4.55
C GLY A 44 9.01 7.67 -5.01
N LEU A 45 9.51 6.75 -4.20
CA LEU A 45 9.58 5.35 -4.59
C LEU A 45 8.62 4.45 -3.83
N PHE A 46 7.73 5.00 -3.09
CA PHE A 46 6.77 4.22 -2.33
C PHE A 46 5.42 4.92 -2.34
N PRO A 47 4.32 4.18 -2.35
CA PRO A 47 3.01 4.82 -2.37
C PRO A 47 2.80 5.72 -1.16
N GLU A 48 2.14 6.82 -1.37
CA GLU A 48 1.86 7.72 -0.28
C GLU A 48 0.58 7.32 0.41
N PRO A 49 0.52 7.49 1.71
CA PRO A 49 -0.70 7.11 2.42
C PRO A 49 -1.78 8.15 2.26
N ILE A 50 -2.98 7.75 2.58
CA ILE A 50 -4.12 8.63 2.60
C ILE A 50 -4.29 9.10 4.04
N ARG A 51 -4.54 10.39 4.20
CA ARG A 51 -4.76 10.91 5.53
C ARG A 51 -6.23 10.73 5.87
N ILE A 52 -6.51 9.97 6.89
CA ILE A 52 -7.89 9.73 7.28
C ILE A 52 -8.25 10.43 8.58
N GLY A 53 -7.31 11.15 9.17
CA GLY A 53 -7.59 11.88 10.39
C GLY A 53 -6.46 12.82 10.64
N ARG A 54 -6.55 13.53 11.75
CA ARG A 54 -5.54 14.49 12.07
C ARG A 54 -4.16 13.89 12.11
N ARG A 55 -4.01 12.76 12.72
CA ARG A 55 -2.72 12.10 12.78
C ARG A 55 -2.76 10.69 12.28
N ALA A 56 -3.81 10.32 11.57
CA ALA A 56 -3.98 8.96 11.14
C ALA A 56 -3.83 8.86 9.64
N VAL A 57 -2.94 7.99 9.21
CA VAL A 57 -2.76 7.75 7.78
C VAL A 57 -2.92 6.26 7.52
N ARG A 58 -3.30 5.94 6.31
CA ARG A 58 -3.49 4.56 5.93
C ARG A 58 -3.09 4.39 4.48
N TRP A 59 -2.68 3.21 4.13
CA TRP A 59 -2.33 2.90 2.74
C TRP A 59 -3.39 1.98 2.16
N PRO A 60 -3.94 2.30 0.99
CA PRO A 60 -4.87 1.38 0.35
C PRO A 60 -4.16 0.07 0.04
N GLN A 61 -4.77 -1.03 0.41
CA GLN A 61 -4.14 -2.32 0.19
C GLN A 61 -3.85 -2.57 -1.27
N LEU A 62 -4.71 -2.11 -2.15
CA LEU A 62 -4.48 -2.31 -3.56
C LEU A 62 -3.21 -1.63 -4.02
N GLU A 63 -2.91 -0.46 -3.48
CA GLU A 63 -1.70 0.23 -3.89
C GLU A 63 -0.45 -0.47 -3.38
N ILE A 64 -0.52 -1.01 -2.18
CA ILE A 64 0.60 -1.73 -1.64
C ILE A 64 0.83 -3.01 -2.44
N ASN A 65 -0.25 -3.70 -2.78
CA ASN A 65 -0.13 -4.91 -3.58
C ASN A 65 0.47 -4.61 -4.95
N ALA A 66 0.05 -3.51 -5.56
CA ALA A 66 0.57 -3.14 -6.87
C ALA A 66 2.05 -2.80 -6.78
N TRP A 67 2.43 -2.11 -5.71
CA TRP A 67 3.83 -1.75 -5.53
C TRP A 67 4.69 -2.99 -5.38
N LEU A 68 4.22 -3.93 -4.57
CA LEU A 68 4.96 -5.18 -4.38
C LEU A 68 5.09 -5.95 -5.69
N ALA A 69 4.05 -5.92 -6.50
CA ALA A 69 4.08 -6.65 -7.75
C ALA A 69 5.08 -6.09 -8.73
N THR A 70 5.46 -4.84 -8.56
CA THR A 70 6.41 -4.24 -9.49
C THR A 70 7.84 -4.30 -8.99
N ARG A 71 8.07 -4.90 -7.81
CA ARG A 71 9.44 -5.00 -7.32
C ARG A 71 10.22 -5.99 -8.14
N PRO A 72 11.44 -5.65 -8.50
CA PRO A 72 12.25 -6.60 -9.25
C PRO A 72 12.65 -7.77 -8.36
N ARG A 73 12.79 -8.90 -8.95
CA ARG A 73 13.20 -10.05 -8.19
C ARG A 73 14.69 -10.03 -7.99
N ALA A 74 15.12 -10.51 -6.84
CA ALA A 74 16.55 -10.64 -6.60
C ALA A 74 16.98 -11.90 -7.31
N THR A 75 17.56 -11.77 -8.47
CA THR A 75 17.93 -12.94 -9.20
C THR A 75 19.35 -13.29 -8.95
N GLY A 76 19.72 -14.34 -9.52
CA GLY A 76 20.85 -15.06 -9.14
C GLY A 76 22.22 -14.47 -9.16
N ASP A 77 22.43 -13.39 -9.77
CA ASP A 77 23.77 -12.92 -9.76
C ASP A 77 24.08 -12.20 -8.46
N ARG A 78 23.16 -12.10 -7.54
CA ARG A 78 23.42 -11.47 -6.35
C ARG A 78 22.84 -12.19 -5.25
N PRO A 79 23.58 -12.68 -4.34
CA PRO A 79 23.07 -13.40 -3.19
C PRO A 79 22.37 -12.42 -2.28
N ILE A 80 21.46 -12.87 -1.57
CA ILE A 80 20.72 -12.03 -0.66
C ILE A 80 21.35 -11.98 0.70
#